data_4852f040d26acb59b2437b1b9a7302d7
#
_entry.id   4852f040d26acb59b2437b1b9a7302d7
#
_cell.length_a   1.000
_cell.length_b   1.000
_cell.length_c   1.000
_cell.angle_alpha   90.00
_cell.angle_beta   90.00
_cell.angle_gamma   90.00
#
_symmetry.space_group_name_H-M   'P 1'
#
loop_
_entity.id
_entity.type
_entity.pdbx_description
1 polymer ?
#
loop_
_entity_poly.entity_id
_entity_poly.type
_entity_poly.pdbx_seq_one_letter_code
_entity_poly.pdbx_strand_id
1 'polypeptide(L)'
;FPTRRSSDLKYAVMEAINLTGYASIDGNSVTNRQLSQSRSEAVRNFLVSTYPSLRQNMIKIGMGGEDWQGLQAIADTTIYGKEIRSILSKPVSPYMWKTYLYKANKGELYKQISEKIFPSLRRVDYVVNYTVKSFTVEEGKDILKTSPGNLSLNELFLIANSYPAGSEEFKEVFDIAVRLYPQDPVARINAAGIALEKNDITRAERYLNGLENDPRALNNRALLEILRGATDKGVLLLKKAGLQGDENACFNMEEYTRYEQREQERKEIIQKNESNHEEL
;
A
#
# COMPACT_ATOMS: atom_id res chain seq x y z
N PHE A 1 4.04 5.43 0.58
CA PHE A 1 2.97 5.87 1.48
C PHE A 1 1.69 5.19 1.05
N PRO A 2 0.88 4.66 1.97
CA PRO A 2 -0.41 4.09 1.61
C PRO A 2 -1.27 5.20 0.98
N THR A 3 -1.66 4.98 -0.26
CA THR A 3 -2.51 5.92 -0.99
C THR A 3 -3.88 5.97 -0.32
N ARG A 4 -4.34 7.18 0.05
CA ARG A 4 -5.73 7.40 0.47
C ARG A 4 -6.68 6.92 -0.64
N ARG A 5 -7.82 6.35 -0.28
CA ARG A 5 -8.84 5.93 -1.25
C ARG A 5 -9.40 7.14 -1.98
N SER A 6 -9.85 6.96 -3.21
CA SER A 6 -10.42 8.05 -4.04
C SER A 6 -11.66 8.74 -3.44
N SER A 7 -12.32 8.12 -2.46
CA SER A 7 -13.42 8.72 -1.67
C SER A 7 -12.94 9.84 -0.73
N ASP A 8 -11.63 9.97 -0.52
CA ASP A 8 -11.04 10.82 0.52
C ASP A 8 -10.66 12.21 0.01
N LEU A 9 -11.09 12.56 -1.21
CA LEU A 9 -10.77 13.84 -1.86
C LEU A 9 -11.45 15.07 -1.24
N LYS A 10 -12.32 14.89 -0.24
CA LYS A 10 -12.98 16.00 0.46
C LYS A 10 -12.01 17.05 1.02
N TYR A 11 -10.81 16.62 1.41
CA TYR A 11 -9.76 17.46 1.99
C TYR A 11 -8.56 17.64 1.06
N ALA A 12 -8.68 17.21 -0.20
CA ALA A 12 -7.64 17.36 -1.19
C ALA A 12 -7.76 18.74 -1.86
N VAL A 13 -6.63 19.43 -1.93
CA VAL A 13 -6.49 20.66 -2.74
C VAL A 13 -5.77 20.28 -4.02
N MET A 14 -6.47 20.43 -5.14
CA MET A 14 -5.88 20.18 -6.45
C MET A 14 -4.88 21.28 -6.78
N GLU A 15 -3.63 20.89 -7.10
CA GLU A 15 -2.55 21.80 -7.46
C GLU A 15 -2.42 21.97 -8.97
N ALA A 16 -2.46 20.87 -9.70
CA ALA A 16 -2.32 20.86 -11.15
C ALA A 16 -2.90 19.61 -11.79
N ILE A 17 -3.31 19.76 -13.04
CA ILE A 17 -3.60 18.65 -13.95
C ILE A 17 -2.57 18.71 -15.08
N ASN A 18 -1.84 17.64 -15.31
CA ASN A 18 -0.96 17.51 -16.47
C ASN A 18 -1.68 16.66 -17.51
N LEU A 19 -1.88 17.20 -18.70
CA LEU A 19 -2.49 16.52 -19.83
C LEU A 19 -1.40 16.23 -20.87
N THR A 20 -1.27 14.98 -21.30
CA THR A 20 -0.33 14.60 -22.36
C THR A 20 -1.09 13.89 -23.47
N GLY A 21 -1.24 14.57 -24.61
CA GLY A 21 -1.88 14.02 -25.78
C GLY A 21 -0.92 13.16 -26.60
N TYR A 22 -1.45 12.12 -27.19
CA TYR A 22 -0.72 11.20 -28.06
C TYR A 22 -1.38 11.06 -29.42
N ALA A 23 -0.57 10.75 -30.42
CA ALA A 23 -1.02 10.35 -31.74
C ALA A 23 -0.59 8.89 -32.02
N SER A 24 -1.31 8.25 -32.92
CA SER A 24 -0.88 6.98 -33.49
C SER A 24 0.39 7.16 -34.33
N ILE A 25 1.09 6.09 -34.58
CA ILE A 25 2.38 6.13 -35.29
C ILE A 25 2.26 6.25 -36.81
N ASP A 26 1.04 6.22 -37.36
CA ASP A 26 0.78 6.41 -38.79
C ASP A 26 1.01 7.86 -39.23
N GLY A 27 1.28 8.06 -40.49
CA GLY A 27 1.46 9.39 -41.06
C GLY A 27 2.76 10.10 -40.74
N ASN A 28 2.73 11.42 -40.82
CA ASN A 28 3.90 12.29 -40.65
C ASN A 28 4.12 12.64 -39.18
N SER A 29 5.35 12.47 -38.66
CA SER A 29 5.68 12.70 -37.24
C SER A 29 5.52 14.15 -36.80
N VAL A 30 5.73 15.15 -37.70
CA VAL A 30 5.52 16.58 -37.42
C VAL A 30 4.04 16.82 -37.18
N THR A 31 3.21 16.33 -38.12
CA THR A 31 1.74 16.42 -38.00
C THR A 31 1.21 15.71 -36.78
N ASN A 32 1.74 14.52 -36.46
CA ASN A 32 1.36 13.78 -35.27
C ASN A 32 1.72 14.51 -33.97
N ARG A 33 2.81 15.23 -33.94
CA ARG A 33 3.17 16.09 -32.80
C ARG A 33 2.18 17.23 -32.62
N GLN A 34 1.76 17.90 -33.70
CA GLN A 34 0.74 18.93 -33.65
C GLN A 34 -0.62 18.37 -33.22
N LEU A 35 -1.03 17.22 -33.76
CA LEU A 35 -2.26 16.53 -33.37
C LEU A 35 -2.27 16.13 -31.90
N SER A 36 -1.13 15.68 -31.36
CA SER A 36 -1.03 15.34 -29.95
C SER A 36 -1.24 16.57 -29.05
N GLN A 37 -0.67 17.71 -29.41
CA GLN A 37 -0.90 18.98 -28.72
C GLN A 37 -2.37 19.40 -28.79
N SER A 38 -2.95 19.45 -30.01
CA SER A 38 -4.36 19.86 -30.19
C SER A 38 -5.33 18.98 -29.38
N ARG A 39 -5.04 17.68 -29.20
CA ARG A 39 -5.85 16.81 -28.37
C ARG A 39 -5.79 17.24 -26.90
N SER A 40 -4.60 17.52 -26.36
CA SER A 40 -4.45 18.02 -24.97
C SER A 40 -5.18 19.36 -24.79
N GLU A 41 -5.08 20.26 -25.79
CA GLU A 41 -5.79 21.56 -25.78
C GLU A 41 -7.29 21.38 -25.78
N ALA A 42 -7.81 20.48 -26.61
CA ALA A 42 -9.23 20.19 -26.65
C ALA A 42 -9.77 19.68 -25.31
N VAL A 43 -9.04 18.75 -24.66
CA VAL A 43 -9.40 18.24 -23.33
C VAL A 43 -9.32 19.36 -22.27
N ARG A 44 -8.26 20.19 -22.28
CA ARG A 44 -8.18 21.36 -21.39
C ARG A 44 -9.38 22.28 -21.55
N ASN A 45 -9.72 22.64 -22.78
CA ASN A 45 -10.83 23.56 -23.07
C ASN A 45 -12.17 22.97 -22.60
N PHE A 46 -12.37 21.67 -22.82
CA PHE A 46 -13.53 20.94 -22.29
C PHE A 46 -13.60 20.99 -20.77
N LEU A 47 -12.47 20.69 -20.09
CA LEU A 47 -12.43 20.70 -18.61
C LEU A 47 -12.73 22.09 -18.04
N VAL A 48 -12.12 23.15 -18.58
CA VAL A 48 -12.36 24.53 -18.13
C VAL A 48 -13.79 24.99 -18.37
N SER A 49 -14.40 24.60 -19.51
CA SER A 49 -15.79 24.95 -19.80
C SER A 49 -16.79 24.17 -18.94
N THR A 50 -16.48 22.93 -18.61
CA THR A 50 -17.39 22.06 -17.84
C THR A 50 -17.27 22.29 -16.31
N TYR A 51 -16.07 22.61 -15.83
CA TYR A 51 -15.77 22.78 -14.41
C TYR A 51 -15.24 24.20 -14.13
N PRO A 52 -16.11 25.18 -13.81
CA PRO A 52 -15.71 26.58 -13.61
C PRO A 52 -14.68 26.83 -12.49
N SER A 53 -14.56 25.89 -11.55
CA SER A 53 -13.54 25.91 -10.49
C SER A 53 -12.14 25.62 -11.01
N LEU A 54 -11.99 24.98 -12.17
CA LEU A 54 -10.71 24.68 -12.80
C LEU A 54 -10.22 25.91 -13.57
N ARG A 55 -9.17 26.54 -13.05
CA ARG A 55 -8.50 27.65 -13.77
C ARG A 55 -7.57 27.09 -14.83
N GLN A 56 -7.50 27.77 -15.96
CA GLN A 56 -6.65 27.37 -17.09
C GLN A 56 -5.17 27.20 -16.72
N ASN A 57 -4.66 28.02 -15.81
CA ASN A 57 -3.27 27.96 -15.32
C ASN A 57 -2.96 26.73 -14.46
N MET A 58 -3.99 26.03 -13.96
CA MET A 58 -3.84 24.76 -13.25
C MET A 58 -3.64 23.59 -14.19
N ILE A 59 -3.87 23.76 -15.50
CA ILE A 59 -3.81 22.68 -16.48
C ILE A 59 -2.58 22.88 -17.38
N LYS A 60 -1.60 22.00 -17.22
CA LYS A 60 -0.39 21.96 -18.05
C LYS A 60 -0.59 21.02 -19.21
N ILE A 61 -0.14 21.44 -20.39
CA ILE A 61 -0.25 20.67 -21.65
C ILE A 61 1.11 20.10 -22.01
N GLY A 62 1.13 18.80 -22.24
CA GLY A 62 2.25 18.06 -22.82
C GLY A 62 1.95 17.57 -24.23
N MET A 63 2.99 17.43 -25.01
CA MET A 63 2.96 16.81 -26.34
C MET A 63 3.70 15.48 -26.28
N GLY A 64 2.97 14.37 -26.26
CA GLY A 64 3.56 13.01 -26.31
C GLY A 64 4.01 12.60 -27.72
N GLY A 65 3.44 13.24 -28.75
CA GLY A 65 3.71 12.87 -30.14
C GLY A 65 3.20 11.48 -30.48
N GLU A 66 4.01 10.70 -31.18
CA GLU A 66 3.69 9.32 -31.55
C GLU A 66 3.85 8.39 -30.35
N ASP A 67 2.83 7.58 -30.05
CA ASP A 67 2.78 6.73 -28.86
C ASP A 67 3.49 5.38 -29.07
N TRP A 68 4.79 5.40 -29.13
CA TRP A 68 5.60 4.19 -29.25
C TRP A 68 5.56 3.30 -27.99
N GLN A 69 5.49 3.90 -26.81
CA GLN A 69 5.35 3.17 -25.55
C GLN A 69 3.98 2.49 -25.44
N GLY A 70 2.93 3.18 -25.80
CA GLY A 70 1.59 2.60 -25.85
C GLY A 70 1.48 1.48 -26.88
N LEU A 71 2.09 1.64 -28.05
CA LEU A 71 2.17 0.53 -29.01
C LEU A 71 2.85 -0.69 -28.42
N GLN A 72 3.96 -0.54 -27.74
CA GLN A 72 4.66 -1.66 -27.11
C GLN A 72 3.81 -2.32 -26.01
N ALA A 73 3.20 -1.54 -25.13
CA ALA A 73 2.39 -2.04 -24.05
C ALA A 73 1.14 -2.82 -24.54
N ILE A 74 0.46 -2.29 -25.56
CA ILE A 74 -0.71 -2.97 -26.15
C ILE A 74 -0.28 -4.20 -26.93
N ALA A 75 0.82 -4.12 -27.68
CA ALA A 75 1.33 -5.22 -28.46
C ALA A 75 1.59 -6.46 -27.60
N ASP A 76 2.08 -6.27 -26.38
CA ASP A 76 2.39 -7.37 -25.44
C ASP A 76 1.14 -8.19 -25.05
N THR A 77 -0.05 -7.63 -25.21
CA THR A 77 -1.34 -8.31 -24.98
C THR A 77 -1.92 -8.98 -26.23
N THR A 78 -1.24 -8.90 -27.37
CA THR A 78 -1.73 -9.38 -28.67
C THR A 78 -0.83 -10.45 -29.29
N ILE A 79 -1.35 -11.13 -30.29
CA ILE A 79 -0.58 -12.08 -31.11
C ILE A 79 0.59 -11.45 -31.87
N TYR A 80 0.55 -10.13 -32.05
CA TYR A 80 1.59 -9.36 -32.77
C TYR A 80 2.77 -8.94 -31.88
N GLY A 81 2.69 -9.19 -30.57
CA GLY A 81 3.65 -8.68 -29.58
C GLY A 81 5.10 -9.06 -29.84
N LYS A 82 5.35 -10.32 -30.23
CA LYS A 82 6.71 -10.79 -30.52
C LYS A 82 7.34 -10.04 -31.69
N GLU A 83 6.58 -9.84 -32.76
CA GLU A 83 7.08 -9.20 -33.98
C GLU A 83 7.30 -7.70 -33.78
N ILE A 84 6.35 -7.01 -33.14
CA ILE A 84 6.48 -5.59 -32.81
C ILE A 84 7.67 -5.37 -31.89
N ARG A 85 7.86 -6.14 -30.83
CA ARG A 85 9.03 -6.05 -29.95
C ARG A 85 10.33 -6.25 -30.71
N SER A 86 10.39 -7.25 -31.59
CA SER A 86 11.58 -7.48 -32.42
C SER A 86 11.93 -6.30 -33.32
N ILE A 87 10.94 -5.53 -33.76
CA ILE A 87 11.15 -4.32 -34.55
C ILE A 87 11.59 -3.16 -33.66
N LEU A 88 10.89 -2.92 -32.53
CA LEU A 88 11.16 -1.79 -31.65
C LEU A 88 12.45 -1.94 -30.83
N SER A 89 12.96 -3.16 -30.66
CA SER A 89 14.25 -3.40 -30.01
C SER A 89 15.46 -3.09 -30.89
N LYS A 90 15.27 -2.82 -32.18
CA LYS A 90 16.36 -2.47 -33.07
C LYS A 90 16.91 -1.07 -32.72
N PRO A 91 18.25 -0.88 -32.63
CA PRO A 91 18.88 0.40 -32.29
C PRO A 91 18.86 1.36 -33.45
N VAL A 92 17.68 1.73 -33.92
CA VAL A 92 17.49 2.63 -35.07
C VAL A 92 16.43 3.73 -34.70
N SER A 93 16.32 4.75 -35.56
CA SER A 93 15.36 5.83 -35.33
C SER A 93 13.91 5.35 -35.43
N PRO A 94 12.94 6.05 -34.77
CA PRO A 94 11.51 5.77 -34.91
C PRO A 94 11.00 5.77 -36.36
N TYR A 95 11.60 6.57 -37.21
CA TYR A 95 11.29 6.56 -38.64
C TYR A 95 11.60 5.19 -39.28
N MET A 96 12.73 4.57 -38.92
CA MET A 96 13.07 3.23 -39.39
C MET A 96 12.15 2.16 -38.82
N TRP A 97 11.69 2.29 -37.55
CA TRP A 97 10.69 1.40 -36.98
C TRP A 97 9.38 1.42 -37.82
N LYS A 98 8.91 2.61 -38.21
CA LYS A 98 7.75 2.71 -39.14
C LYS A 98 7.99 1.92 -40.43
N THR A 99 9.16 2.12 -41.03
CA THR A 99 9.51 1.43 -42.27
C THR A 99 9.52 -0.10 -42.09
N TYR A 100 10.06 -0.58 -40.97
CA TYR A 100 10.09 -2.03 -40.69
C TYR A 100 8.67 -2.55 -40.42
N LEU A 101 7.85 -1.84 -39.64
CA LEU A 101 6.45 -2.23 -39.40
C LEU A 101 5.66 -2.29 -40.72
N TYR A 102 5.87 -1.27 -41.59
CA TYR A 102 5.19 -1.23 -42.89
C TYR A 102 5.58 -2.37 -43.83
N LYS A 103 6.85 -2.83 -43.77
CA LYS A 103 7.35 -3.89 -44.64
C LYS A 103 7.13 -5.30 -44.05
N ALA A 104 6.88 -5.42 -42.76
CA ALA A 104 6.72 -6.70 -42.08
C ALA A 104 5.55 -7.49 -42.68
N ASN A 105 5.78 -8.78 -42.90
CA ASN A 105 4.80 -9.71 -43.50
C ASN A 105 4.15 -9.16 -44.78
N LYS A 106 4.96 -8.53 -45.65
CA LYS A 106 4.49 -7.92 -46.91
C LYS A 106 3.40 -6.85 -46.70
N GLY A 107 3.43 -6.14 -45.56
CA GLY A 107 2.49 -5.08 -45.19
C GLY A 107 1.28 -5.55 -44.36
N GLU A 108 1.10 -6.85 -44.18
CA GLU A 108 -0.05 -7.38 -43.41
C GLU A 108 0.02 -6.98 -41.94
N LEU A 109 1.20 -7.00 -41.30
CA LEU A 109 1.35 -6.57 -39.93
C LEU A 109 0.85 -5.11 -39.75
N TYR A 110 1.33 -4.20 -40.61
CA TYR A 110 0.95 -2.80 -40.52
C TYR A 110 -0.57 -2.59 -40.68
N LYS A 111 -1.20 -3.30 -41.62
CA LYS A 111 -2.64 -3.24 -41.82
C LYS A 111 -3.38 -3.67 -40.56
N GLN A 112 -3.02 -4.82 -39.97
CA GLN A 112 -3.66 -5.34 -38.77
C GLN A 112 -3.51 -4.42 -37.55
N ILE A 113 -2.32 -3.87 -37.30
CA ILE A 113 -2.10 -2.97 -36.17
C ILE A 113 -2.75 -1.59 -36.40
N SER A 114 -2.81 -1.11 -37.66
CA SER A 114 -3.48 0.15 -37.97
C SER A 114 -4.98 0.12 -37.70
N GLU A 115 -5.62 -1.00 -37.95
CA GLU A 115 -7.06 -1.19 -37.70
C GLU A 115 -7.35 -1.47 -36.20
N LYS A 116 -6.55 -2.28 -35.53
CA LYS A 116 -6.86 -2.81 -34.20
C LYS A 116 -6.19 -2.08 -33.05
N ILE A 117 -4.98 -1.52 -33.27
CA ILE A 117 -4.16 -0.93 -32.20
C ILE A 117 -4.09 0.59 -32.31
N PHE A 118 -3.87 1.16 -33.51
CA PHE A 118 -3.68 2.60 -33.66
C PHE A 118 -4.82 3.47 -33.13
N PRO A 119 -6.11 3.07 -33.19
CA PRO A 119 -7.17 3.87 -32.59
C PRO A 119 -6.97 4.11 -31.09
N SER A 120 -6.48 3.12 -30.36
CA SER A 120 -6.25 3.23 -28.90
C SER A 120 -5.00 4.05 -28.52
N LEU A 121 -4.09 4.28 -29.48
CA LEU A 121 -2.94 5.16 -29.29
C LEU A 121 -3.30 6.65 -29.39
N ARG A 122 -4.49 6.97 -29.89
CA ARG A 122 -5.02 8.35 -30.06
C ARG A 122 -5.72 8.76 -28.79
N ARG A 123 -4.96 9.08 -27.72
CA ARG A 123 -5.50 9.36 -26.41
C ARG A 123 -4.89 10.59 -25.77
N VAL A 124 -5.46 11.00 -24.67
CA VAL A 124 -4.88 11.98 -23.77
C VAL A 124 -4.76 11.31 -22.39
N ASP A 125 -3.55 11.21 -21.90
CA ASP A 125 -3.30 10.80 -20.53
C ASP A 125 -3.38 12.02 -19.61
N TYR A 126 -3.84 11.81 -18.38
CA TYR A 126 -3.88 12.87 -17.39
C TYR A 126 -3.27 12.41 -16.05
N VAL A 127 -2.60 13.36 -15.40
CA VAL A 127 -2.08 13.19 -14.03
C VAL A 127 -2.59 14.37 -13.22
N VAL A 128 -3.32 14.07 -12.14
CA VAL A 128 -3.79 15.09 -11.20
C VAL A 128 -2.84 15.13 -10.01
N ASN A 129 -2.22 16.29 -9.80
CA ASN A 129 -1.42 16.56 -8.61
C ASN A 129 -2.31 17.26 -7.59
N TYR A 130 -2.33 16.73 -6.39
CA TYR A 130 -3.10 17.30 -5.27
C TYR A 130 -2.34 17.15 -3.97
N THR A 131 -2.53 18.11 -3.09
CA THR A 131 -2.07 18.04 -1.69
C THR A 131 -3.26 17.69 -0.82
N VAL A 132 -3.06 16.75 0.08
CA VAL A 132 -4.06 16.44 1.08
C VAL A 132 -3.72 17.19 2.35
N LYS A 133 -4.69 17.93 2.89
CA LYS A 133 -4.55 18.60 4.19
C LYS A 133 -4.18 17.55 5.25
N SER A 134 -3.09 17.82 5.97
CA SER A 134 -2.77 17.09 7.20
C SER A 134 -3.64 17.62 8.32
N PHE A 135 -4.12 16.75 9.17
CA PHE A 135 -4.93 17.11 10.32
C PHE A 135 -4.07 17.20 11.57
N THR A 136 -4.37 18.17 12.43
CA THR A 136 -3.86 18.17 13.81
C THR A 136 -4.49 17.00 14.57
N VAL A 137 -3.89 16.63 15.70
CA VAL A 137 -4.42 15.52 16.53
C VAL A 137 -5.88 15.80 16.94
N GLU A 138 -6.21 17.04 17.30
CA GLU A 138 -7.56 17.41 17.74
C GLU A 138 -8.57 17.35 16.58
N GLU A 139 -8.24 17.93 15.41
CA GLU A 139 -9.07 17.76 14.20
C GLU A 139 -9.23 16.28 13.83
N GLY A 140 -8.16 15.50 13.98
CA GLY A 140 -8.13 14.07 13.70
C GLY A 140 -9.07 13.26 14.60
N LYS A 141 -9.16 13.60 15.89
CA LYS A 141 -10.09 12.97 16.84
C LYS A 141 -11.57 13.17 16.44
N ASP A 142 -11.92 14.34 15.90
CA ASP A 142 -13.28 14.58 15.41
C ASP A 142 -13.56 13.84 14.09
N ILE A 143 -12.57 13.79 13.20
CA ILE A 143 -12.65 13.03 11.95
C ILE A 143 -12.71 11.53 12.24
N LEU A 144 -11.99 11.04 13.24
CA LEU A 144 -12.02 9.64 13.67
C LEU A 144 -13.45 9.17 13.97
N LYS A 145 -14.26 10.01 14.62
CA LYS A 145 -15.65 9.70 14.98
C LYS A 145 -16.61 9.73 13.79
N THR A 146 -16.37 10.61 12.83
CA THR A 146 -17.32 10.89 11.74
C THR A 146 -16.96 10.24 10.42
N SER A 147 -15.67 10.23 10.07
CA SER A 147 -15.16 9.79 8.77
C SER A 147 -13.72 9.29 8.85
N PRO A 148 -13.44 8.22 9.62
CA PRO A 148 -12.07 7.76 9.90
C PRO A 148 -11.27 7.38 8.62
N GLY A 149 -11.95 7.03 7.54
CA GLY A 149 -11.31 6.76 6.24
C GLY A 149 -10.56 7.96 5.65
N ASN A 150 -10.81 9.18 6.13
CA ASN A 150 -10.11 10.39 5.70
C ASN A 150 -8.75 10.57 6.40
N LEU A 151 -8.47 9.80 7.44
CA LEU A 151 -7.21 9.83 8.16
C LEU A 151 -6.17 8.91 7.50
N SER A 152 -4.95 9.39 7.35
CA SER A 152 -3.82 8.55 7.00
C SER A 152 -3.42 7.65 8.18
N LEU A 153 -2.69 6.58 7.90
CA LEU A 153 -2.19 5.69 8.95
C LEU A 153 -1.32 6.44 9.97
N ASN A 154 -0.49 7.39 9.51
CA ASN A 154 0.34 8.21 10.39
C ASN A 154 -0.51 9.09 11.32
N GLU A 155 -1.58 9.70 10.81
CA GLU A 155 -2.51 10.49 11.65
C GLU A 155 -3.22 9.62 12.67
N LEU A 156 -3.64 8.39 12.30
CA LEU A 156 -4.19 7.44 13.25
C LEU A 156 -3.20 7.10 14.37
N PHE A 157 -1.92 6.90 14.05
CA PHE A 157 -0.89 6.66 15.06
C PHE A 157 -0.66 7.88 15.96
N LEU A 158 -0.65 9.10 15.40
CA LEU A 158 -0.53 10.31 16.22
C LEU A 158 -1.73 10.48 17.15
N ILE A 159 -2.94 10.20 16.68
CA ILE A 159 -4.15 10.22 17.50
C ILE A 159 -4.08 9.14 18.59
N ALA A 160 -3.72 7.90 18.26
CA ALA A 160 -3.57 6.85 19.25
C ALA A 160 -2.59 7.24 20.36
N ASN A 161 -1.41 7.72 19.98
CA ASN A 161 -0.36 8.13 20.92
C ASN A 161 -0.73 9.39 21.75
N SER A 162 -1.81 10.09 21.44
CA SER A 162 -2.33 11.18 22.24
C SER A 162 -3.22 10.72 23.40
N TYR A 163 -3.58 9.44 23.43
CA TYR A 163 -4.28 8.81 24.54
C TYR A 163 -3.30 8.05 25.44
N PRO A 164 -3.64 7.81 26.71
CA PRO A 164 -2.84 6.95 27.57
C PRO A 164 -2.69 5.54 26.95
N ALA A 165 -1.49 5.01 26.99
CA ALA A 165 -1.21 3.66 26.48
C ALA A 165 -2.14 2.64 27.16
N GLY A 166 -2.77 1.77 26.38
CA GLY A 166 -3.69 0.75 26.86
C GLY A 166 -5.10 1.24 27.22
N SER A 167 -5.41 2.55 27.09
CA SER A 167 -6.78 3.05 27.26
C SER A 167 -7.72 2.48 26.19
N GLU A 168 -9.03 2.53 26.42
CA GLU A 168 -9.99 2.05 25.43
C GLU A 168 -9.96 2.91 24.16
N GLU A 169 -9.76 4.22 24.28
CA GLU A 169 -9.60 5.11 23.15
C GLU A 169 -8.34 4.76 22.31
N PHE A 170 -7.21 4.48 22.96
CA PHE A 170 -6.01 3.98 22.30
C PHE A 170 -6.29 2.72 21.50
N LYS A 171 -6.96 1.74 22.10
CA LYS A 171 -7.31 0.47 21.47
C LYS A 171 -8.28 0.65 20.30
N GLU A 172 -9.27 1.52 20.44
CA GLU A 172 -10.25 1.82 19.40
C GLU A 172 -9.57 2.38 18.13
N VAL A 173 -8.60 3.28 18.29
CA VAL A 173 -7.87 3.85 17.15
C VAL A 173 -7.12 2.76 16.38
N PHE A 174 -6.47 1.81 17.06
CA PHE A 174 -5.77 0.71 16.39
C PHE A 174 -6.72 -0.30 15.74
N ASP A 175 -7.88 -0.56 16.33
CA ASP A 175 -8.94 -1.35 15.69
C ASP A 175 -9.44 -0.70 14.39
N ILE A 176 -9.55 0.63 14.37
CA ILE A 176 -9.85 1.39 13.15
C ILE A 176 -8.70 1.32 12.17
N ALA A 177 -7.45 1.52 12.62
CA ALA A 177 -6.26 1.50 11.77
C ALA A 177 -6.12 0.17 11.02
N VAL A 178 -6.23 -0.97 11.70
CA VAL A 178 -6.10 -2.28 11.06
C VAL A 178 -7.27 -2.60 10.11
N ARG A 179 -8.44 -2.06 10.37
CA ARG A 179 -9.61 -2.21 9.49
C ARG A 179 -9.45 -1.41 8.20
N LEU A 180 -8.89 -0.20 8.29
CA LEU A 180 -8.66 0.68 7.13
C LEU A 180 -7.40 0.27 6.35
N TYR A 181 -6.37 -0.20 7.04
CA TYR A 181 -5.06 -0.58 6.49
C TYR A 181 -4.71 -2.05 6.81
N PRO A 182 -5.50 -3.02 6.34
CA PRO A 182 -5.37 -4.43 6.74
C PRO A 182 -4.08 -5.11 6.27
N GLN A 183 -3.36 -4.50 5.33
CA GLN A 183 -2.08 -5.02 4.83
C GLN A 183 -0.87 -4.35 5.48
N ASP A 184 -1.07 -3.28 6.26
CA ASP A 184 0.04 -2.59 6.91
C ASP A 184 0.58 -3.40 8.10
N PRO A 185 1.89 -3.73 8.13
CA PRO A 185 2.46 -4.54 9.21
C PRO A 185 2.35 -3.87 10.59
N VAL A 186 2.52 -2.54 10.68
CA VAL A 186 2.50 -1.82 11.95
C VAL A 186 1.08 -1.79 12.53
N ALA A 187 0.07 -1.51 11.70
CA ALA A 187 -1.33 -1.57 12.14
C ALA A 187 -1.70 -2.98 12.65
N ARG A 188 -1.26 -4.02 11.93
CA ARG A 188 -1.50 -5.42 12.30
C ARG A 188 -0.79 -5.83 13.59
N ILE A 189 0.47 -5.42 13.78
CA ILE A 189 1.25 -5.73 15.00
C ILE A 189 0.59 -5.09 16.22
N ASN A 190 0.18 -3.82 16.14
CA ASN A 190 -0.50 -3.15 17.24
C ASN A 190 -1.86 -3.78 17.57
N ALA A 191 -2.66 -4.09 16.54
CA ALA A 191 -3.93 -4.79 16.74
C ALA A 191 -3.75 -6.20 17.31
N ALA A 192 -2.66 -6.89 16.97
CA ALA A 192 -2.32 -8.18 17.55
C ALA A 192 -1.98 -8.06 19.04
N GLY A 193 -1.22 -7.03 19.44
CA GLY A 193 -0.94 -6.74 20.85
C GLY A 193 -2.22 -6.56 21.66
N ILE A 194 -3.15 -5.76 21.17
CA ILE A 194 -4.46 -5.55 21.80
C ILE A 194 -5.28 -6.85 21.89
N ALA A 195 -5.24 -7.68 20.86
CA ALA A 195 -5.92 -8.97 20.86
C ALA A 195 -5.31 -9.94 21.91
N LEU A 196 -3.97 -9.94 22.06
CA LEU A 196 -3.28 -10.72 23.07
C LEU A 196 -3.63 -10.27 24.51
N GLU A 197 -3.68 -8.96 24.75
CA GLU A 197 -4.13 -8.42 26.04
C GLU A 197 -5.54 -8.90 26.42
N LYS A 198 -6.43 -9.02 25.40
CA LYS A 198 -7.79 -9.52 25.57
C LYS A 198 -7.91 -11.04 25.53
N ASN A 199 -6.77 -11.77 25.47
CA ASN A 199 -6.69 -13.21 25.30
C ASN A 199 -7.44 -13.74 24.05
N ASP A 200 -7.58 -12.90 23.02
CA ASP A 200 -8.18 -13.27 21.72
C ASP A 200 -7.11 -13.86 20.80
N ILE A 201 -6.75 -15.10 21.07
CA ILE A 201 -5.69 -15.86 20.38
C ILE A 201 -5.98 -15.92 18.86
N THR A 202 -7.23 -16.15 18.48
CA THR A 202 -7.64 -16.29 17.09
C THR A 202 -7.43 -15.00 16.30
N ARG A 203 -7.78 -13.86 16.89
CA ARG A 203 -7.60 -12.56 16.25
C ARG A 203 -6.12 -12.19 16.19
N ALA A 204 -5.36 -12.43 17.25
CA ALA A 204 -3.91 -12.20 17.29
C ALA A 204 -3.18 -12.99 16.20
N GLU A 205 -3.51 -14.29 16.06
CA GLU A 205 -2.95 -15.13 15.01
C GLU A 205 -3.22 -14.58 13.60
N ARG A 206 -4.46 -14.20 13.34
CA ARG A 206 -4.85 -13.64 12.04
C ARG A 206 -4.06 -12.37 11.71
N TYR A 207 -3.81 -11.51 12.70
CA TYR A 207 -3.05 -10.28 12.50
C TYR A 207 -1.55 -10.54 12.30
N LEU A 208 -0.98 -11.56 12.95
CA LEU A 208 0.44 -11.91 12.86
C LEU A 208 0.79 -12.84 11.69
N ASN A 209 -0.21 -13.40 11.00
CA ASN A 209 0.01 -14.27 9.86
C ASN A 209 0.75 -13.53 8.72
N GLY A 210 1.80 -14.13 8.18
CA GLY A 210 2.65 -13.52 7.15
C GLY A 210 3.65 -12.47 7.68
N LEU A 211 3.76 -12.31 9.02
CA LEU A 211 4.74 -11.45 9.68
C LEU A 211 5.84 -12.24 10.41
N GLU A 212 6.05 -13.51 9.99
CA GLU A 212 6.99 -14.43 10.63
C GLU A 212 8.44 -13.91 10.64
N ASN A 213 8.80 -13.14 9.64
CA ASN A 213 10.14 -12.59 9.45
C ASN A 213 10.23 -11.10 9.84
N ASP A 214 9.15 -10.47 10.29
CA ASP A 214 9.18 -9.08 10.74
C ASP A 214 9.70 -9.01 12.19
N PRO A 215 10.87 -8.39 12.43
CA PRO A 215 11.44 -8.33 13.77
C PRO A 215 10.54 -7.61 14.78
N ARG A 216 9.73 -6.66 14.33
CA ARG A 216 8.78 -5.91 15.17
C ARG A 216 7.63 -6.76 15.69
N ALA A 217 7.34 -7.89 15.04
CA ALA A 217 6.28 -8.82 15.44
C ALA A 217 6.75 -9.88 16.44
N LEU A 218 8.05 -9.99 16.72
CA LEU A 218 8.63 -11.09 17.51
C LEU A 218 8.06 -11.18 18.91
N ASN A 219 7.91 -10.04 19.61
CA ASN A 219 7.35 -10.00 20.95
C ASN A 219 5.90 -10.51 20.98
N ASN A 220 5.04 -10.00 20.08
CA ASN A 220 3.65 -10.44 20.03
C ASN A 220 3.52 -11.92 19.61
N ARG A 221 4.38 -12.38 18.72
CA ARG A 221 4.45 -13.80 18.35
C ARG A 221 4.88 -14.69 19.50
N ALA A 222 5.82 -14.21 20.31
CA ALA A 222 6.24 -14.92 21.50
C ALA A 222 5.08 -15.11 22.48
N LEU A 223 4.35 -14.02 22.76
CA LEU A 223 3.17 -14.07 23.62
C LEU A 223 2.08 -14.99 23.06
N LEU A 224 1.85 -14.95 21.75
CA LEU A 224 0.91 -15.86 21.09
C LEU A 224 1.29 -17.33 21.30
N GLU A 225 2.56 -17.69 21.15
CA GLU A 225 3.03 -19.07 21.37
C GLU A 225 2.90 -19.49 22.83
N ILE A 226 3.20 -18.61 23.80
CA ILE A 226 3.02 -18.87 25.24
C ILE A 226 1.54 -19.13 25.54
N LEU A 227 0.64 -18.27 25.07
CA LEU A 227 -0.80 -18.42 25.29
C LEU A 227 -1.40 -19.68 24.65
N ARG A 228 -0.75 -20.22 23.64
CA ARG A 228 -1.09 -21.51 23.00
C ARG A 228 -0.51 -22.72 23.72
N GLY A 229 0.28 -22.52 24.75
CA GLY A 229 0.97 -23.58 25.49
C GLY A 229 2.31 -24.02 24.87
N ALA A 230 2.76 -23.41 23.77
CA ALA A 230 4.07 -23.64 23.17
C ALA A 230 5.14 -22.76 23.85
N THR A 231 5.26 -22.89 25.14
CA THR A 231 6.00 -21.98 26.03
C THR A 231 7.48 -21.89 25.68
N ASP A 232 8.14 -23.01 25.41
CA ASP A 232 9.58 -23.02 25.06
C ASP A 232 9.86 -22.18 23.79
N LYS A 233 8.99 -22.32 22.82
CA LYS A 233 9.06 -21.54 21.56
C LYS A 233 8.86 -20.05 21.82
N GLY A 234 7.87 -19.71 22.65
CA GLY A 234 7.59 -18.33 23.02
C GLY A 234 8.76 -17.68 23.76
N VAL A 235 9.33 -18.37 24.75
CA VAL A 235 10.51 -17.89 25.50
C VAL A 235 11.72 -17.67 24.58
N LEU A 236 11.93 -18.56 23.61
CA LEU A 236 13.00 -18.38 22.62
C LEU A 236 12.79 -17.12 21.78
N LEU A 237 11.55 -16.84 21.36
CA LEU A 237 11.20 -15.63 20.61
C LEU A 237 11.34 -14.36 21.45
N LEU A 238 10.96 -14.37 22.76
CA LEU A 238 11.18 -13.24 23.67
C LEU A 238 12.67 -12.92 23.79
N LYS A 239 13.52 -13.95 24.03
CA LYS A 239 14.98 -13.78 24.08
C LYS A 239 15.51 -13.16 22.80
N LYS A 240 15.04 -13.65 21.64
CA LYS A 240 15.45 -13.10 20.33
C LYS A 240 15.04 -11.64 20.16
N ALA A 241 13.82 -11.28 20.55
CA ALA A 241 13.33 -9.90 20.45
C ALA A 241 14.10 -8.96 21.40
N GLY A 242 14.33 -9.38 22.66
CA GLY A 242 15.13 -8.63 23.63
C GLY A 242 16.57 -8.37 23.15
N LEU A 243 17.22 -9.36 22.53
CA LEU A 243 18.55 -9.19 21.92
C LEU A 243 18.55 -8.17 20.76
N GLN A 244 17.40 -7.90 20.16
CA GLN A 244 17.22 -6.88 19.12
C GLN A 244 16.82 -5.50 19.68
N GLY A 245 16.75 -5.37 21.02
CA GLY A 245 16.44 -4.12 21.71
C GLY A 245 14.95 -3.88 21.93
N ASP A 246 14.10 -4.90 21.85
CA ASP A 246 12.66 -4.76 22.16
C ASP A 246 12.47 -4.75 23.69
N GLU A 247 12.23 -3.58 24.26
CA GLU A 247 12.03 -3.37 25.70
C GLU A 247 10.81 -4.13 26.23
N ASN A 248 9.73 -4.22 25.43
CA ASN A 248 8.53 -4.97 25.83
C ASN A 248 8.84 -6.48 25.92
N ALA A 249 9.68 -7.00 25.04
CA ALA A 249 10.10 -8.39 25.10
C ALA A 249 10.98 -8.67 26.33
N CYS A 250 11.84 -7.74 26.72
CA CYS A 250 12.62 -7.83 27.96
C CYS A 250 11.69 -7.86 29.18
N PHE A 251 10.74 -6.94 29.24
CA PHE A 251 9.74 -6.89 30.31
C PHE A 251 8.92 -8.18 30.39
N ASN A 252 8.39 -8.64 29.27
CA ASN A 252 7.61 -9.88 29.20
C ASN A 252 8.43 -11.11 29.61
N MET A 253 9.72 -11.14 29.30
CA MET A 253 10.63 -12.20 29.72
C MET A 253 10.84 -12.21 31.24
N GLU A 254 10.99 -11.03 31.86
CA GLU A 254 11.09 -10.90 33.31
C GLU A 254 9.82 -11.37 34.01
N GLU A 255 8.65 -10.95 33.53
CA GLU A 255 7.35 -11.36 34.10
C GLU A 255 7.15 -12.87 33.95
N TYR A 256 7.52 -13.45 32.82
CA TYR A 256 7.46 -14.88 32.63
C TYR A 256 8.38 -15.63 33.62
N THR A 257 9.61 -15.15 33.83
CA THR A 257 10.54 -15.74 34.80
C THR A 257 9.99 -15.68 36.22
N ARG A 258 9.40 -14.57 36.64
CA ARG A 258 8.72 -14.42 37.95
C ARG A 258 7.51 -15.35 38.07
N TYR A 259 6.79 -15.60 37.01
CA TYR A 259 5.66 -16.53 36.97
C TYR A 259 6.18 -17.99 37.20
N GLU A 260 7.20 -18.40 36.46
CA GLU A 260 7.79 -19.73 36.62
C GLU A 260 8.31 -19.99 38.06
N GLN A 261 8.98 -19.00 38.65
CA GLN A 261 9.46 -19.10 40.04
C GLN A 261 8.29 -19.32 41.00
N ARG A 262 7.23 -18.54 40.88
CA ARG A 262 6.02 -18.69 41.74
C ARG A 262 5.33 -20.04 41.55
N GLU A 263 5.26 -20.55 40.35
CA GLU A 263 4.66 -21.86 40.08
C GLU A 263 5.53 -23.00 40.63
N GLN A 264 6.86 -22.86 40.59
CA GLN A 264 7.77 -23.81 41.19
C GLN A 264 7.62 -23.85 42.71
N GLU A 265 7.65 -22.70 43.37
CA GLU A 265 7.43 -22.58 44.82
C GLU A 265 6.06 -23.17 45.22
N ARG A 266 5.03 -22.94 44.46
CA ARG A 266 3.69 -23.49 44.70
C ARG A 266 3.68 -25.02 44.62
N LYS A 267 4.36 -25.62 43.65
CA LYS A 267 4.49 -27.07 43.50
C LYS A 267 5.23 -27.68 44.66
N GLU A 268 6.31 -27.04 45.13
CA GLU A 268 7.10 -27.49 46.28
C GLU A 268 6.27 -27.48 47.56
N ILE A 269 5.44 -26.44 47.79
CA ILE A 269 4.54 -26.36 48.94
C ILE A 269 3.49 -27.48 48.90
N ILE A 270 2.89 -27.74 47.75
CA ILE A 270 1.89 -28.81 47.59
C ILE A 270 2.54 -30.18 47.91
N GLN A 271 3.68 -30.46 47.32
CA GLN A 271 4.40 -31.71 47.49
C GLN A 271 4.80 -31.96 48.97
N LYS A 272 5.24 -30.89 49.66
CA LYS A 272 5.53 -30.93 51.07
C LYS A 272 4.32 -31.23 51.97
N ASN A 273 3.17 -30.67 51.62
CA ASN A 273 1.92 -30.89 52.34
C ASN A 273 1.38 -32.32 52.13
N GLU A 274 1.52 -32.87 50.92
CA GLU A 274 1.14 -34.24 50.60
C GLU A 274 2.03 -35.25 51.39
N SER A 275 3.35 -35.03 51.40
CA SER A 275 4.29 -35.89 52.18
C SER A 275 4.01 -35.88 53.68
N ASN A 276 3.63 -34.74 54.23
CA ASN A 276 3.26 -34.63 55.65
C ASN A 276 1.94 -35.31 56.01
N HIS A 277 1.04 -35.50 55.03
CA HIS A 277 -0.24 -36.22 55.20
C HIS A 277 -0.08 -37.76 55.09
N GLU A 278 0.95 -38.26 54.43
CA GLU A 278 1.25 -39.70 54.33
C GLU A 278 2.02 -40.25 55.57
N GLU A 279 2.59 -39.36 56.38
CA GLU A 279 3.32 -39.73 57.59
C GLU A 279 2.43 -39.76 58.88
N LEU A 280 1.14 -39.40 58.78
CA LEU A 280 0.14 -39.42 59.85
C LEU A 280 -0.85 -40.54 59.65
#